data_29dc836e49ce652daa5b8e2e480cdbd1
#
_entry.id   29dc836e49ce652daa5b8e2e480cdbd1
#
_cell.length_a   1.000
_cell.length_b   1.000
_cell.length_c   1.000
_cell.angle_alpha   90.00
_cell.angle_beta   90.00
_cell.angle_gamma   90.00
#
_symmetry.space_group_name_H-M   'P 1'
#
loop_
_entity.id
_entity.type
_entity.pdbx_description
1 polymer ?
#
loop_
_entity_poly.entity_id
_entity_poly.type
_entity_poly.pdbx_seq_one_letter_code
_entity_poly.pdbx_strand_id
1 'polypeptide(L)'
;MEFMKVKDLPFDPRPQMSLIFADGFYEHGLKHFSKDKAKLARALAHSFLLENFYAAVEGDEIMAIIGCTDKKPPPMKLDKKILTRELGFFRGRIAFWGLSKFMVNHKYPFEMLPQTGSIEFVATASAHRGKGAAQGLLAYIMESEPFDEYVLEVIDTNTPAIRLYEKLGFKEFIRTKSPSKHAGFNFFVYMKRDAQK
;
A
#
# COMPACT_ATOMS: atom_id res chain seq x y z
N MET A 1 20.74 0.06 -5.23
CA MET A 1 19.31 0.31 -4.91
C MET A 1 19.08 1.80 -4.93
N GLU A 2 18.15 2.27 -5.78
CA GLU A 2 17.78 3.66 -5.95
C GLU A 2 16.34 3.85 -5.47
N PHE A 3 15.99 5.06 -5.03
CA PHE A 3 14.65 5.41 -4.58
C PHE A 3 14.12 6.57 -5.40
N MET A 4 12.90 6.45 -5.91
CA MET A 4 12.31 7.48 -6.77
C MET A 4 10.79 7.42 -6.82
N LYS A 5 10.17 8.46 -7.37
CA LYS A 5 8.75 8.40 -7.74
C LYS A 5 8.55 7.43 -8.90
N VAL A 6 7.52 6.63 -8.80
CA VAL A 6 7.22 5.61 -9.82
C VAL A 6 6.94 6.22 -11.20
N LYS A 7 6.36 7.41 -11.24
CA LYS A 7 6.09 8.14 -12.50
C LYS A 7 7.36 8.50 -13.29
N ASP A 8 8.52 8.54 -12.63
CA ASP A 8 9.80 8.94 -13.21
C ASP A 8 10.62 7.74 -13.72
N LEU A 9 10.09 6.52 -13.58
CA LEU A 9 10.73 5.31 -14.11
C LEU A 9 10.71 5.31 -15.66
N PRO A 10 11.79 4.82 -16.31
CA PRO A 10 11.91 4.84 -17.78
C PRO A 10 11.11 3.72 -18.46
N PHE A 11 10.37 2.90 -17.71
CA PHE A 11 9.55 1.80 -18.21
C PHE A 11 8.15 1.82 -17.56
N ASP A 12 7.19 1.03 -18.08
CA ASP A 12 5.88 0.88 -17.41
C ASP A 12 6.01 0.00 -16.15
N PRO A 13 5.87 0.58 -14.96
CA PRO A 13 6.06 -0.14 -13.69
C PRO A 13 4.86 -1.01 -13.29
N ARG A 14 3.67 -0.78 -13.88
CA ARG A 14 2.41 -1.43 -13.46
C ARG A 14 2.46 -2.94 -13.39
N PRO A 15 3.08 -3.65 -14.37
CA PRO A 15 3.19 -5.11 -14.28
C PRO A 15 3.93 -5.59 -13.05
N GLN A 16 5.08 -4.99 -12.73
CA GLN A 16 5.88 -5.35 -11.55
C GLN A 16 5.17 -4.93 -10.25
N MET A 17 4.68 -3.68 -10.19
CA MET A 17 3.94 -3.18 -9.03
C MET A 17 2.75 -4.07 -8.68
N SER A 18 1.98 -4.47 -9.69
CA SER A 18 0.79 -5.30 -9.48
C SER A 18 1.11 -6.71 -8.97
N LEU A 19 2.22 -7.30 -9.41
CA LEU A 19 2.71 -8.58 -8.88
C LEU A 19 3.15 -8.46 -7.42
N ILE A 20 3.94 -7.43 -7.09
CA ILE A 20 4.40 -7.13 -5.72
C ILE A 20 3.19 -6.90 -4.81
N PHE A 21 2.24 -6.10 -5.28
CA PHE A 21 1.02 -5.79 -4.55
C PHE A 21 0.15 -7.04 -4.33
N ALA A 22 -0.10 -7.83 -5.38
CA ALA A 22 -0.90 -9.04 -5.29
C ALA A 22 -0.27 -10.07 -4.34
N ASP A 23 1.06 -10.20 -4.33
CA ASP A 23 1.76 -11.07 -3.38
C ASP A 23 1.71 -10.54 -1.94
N GLY A 24 2.01 -9.26 -1.75
CA GLY A 24 2.07 -8.64 -0.43
C GLY A 24 0.73 -8.60 0.30
N PHE A 25 -0.36 -8.37 -0.43
CA PHE A 25 -1.71 -8.25 0.13
C PHE A 25 -2.58 -9.50 -0.06
N TYR A 26 -2.01 -10.60 -0.55
CA TYR A 26 -2.74 -11.83 -0.80
C TYR A 26 -3.44 -12.35 0.46
N GLU A 27 -2.69 -12.56 1.52
CA GLU A 27 -3.22 -13.04 2.80
C GLU A 27 -4.09 -11.98 3.52
N HIS A 28 -3.87 -10.70 3.23
CA HIS A 28 -4.60 -9.57 3.80
C HIS A 28 -5.94 -9.26 3.09
N GLY A 29 -6.47 -10.19 2.31
CA GLY A 29 -7.82 -10.09 1.75
C GLY A 29 -7.94 -10.40 0.25
N LEU A 30 -6.89 -10.22 -0.55
CA LEU A 30 -6.99 -10.43 -2.01
C LEU A 30 -7.32 -11.90 -2.38
N LYS A 31 -6.92 -12.88 -1.57
CA LYS A 31 -7.24 -14.30 -1.75
C LYS A 31 -8.73 -14.61 -1.83
N HIS A 32 -9.58 -13.76 -1.26
CA HIS A 32 -11.05 -13.92 -1.33
C HIS A 32 -11.61 -13.66 -2.73
N PHE A 33 -10.88 -12.91 -3.57
CA PHE A 33 -11.31 -12.60 -4.93
C PHE A 33 -10.74 -13.56 -5.98
N SER A 34 -9.53 -14.08 -5.76
CA SER A 34 -8.91 -15.11 -6.61
C SER A 34 -7.81 -15.86 -5.86
N LYS A 35 -7.68 -17.17 -6.13
CA LYS A 35 -6.53 -17.96 -5.69
C LYS A 35 -5.29 -17.76 -6.58
N ASP A 36 -5.47 -17.24 -7.77
CA ASP A 36 -4.41 -16.95 -8.74
C ASP A 36 -3.90 -15.51 -8.55
N LYS A 37 -2.68 -15.37 -7.99
CA LYS A 37 -2.02 -14.09 -7.76
C LYS A 37 -1.73 -13.34 -9.07
N ALA A 38 -1.37 -14.05 -10.15
CA ALA A 38 -1.12 -13.42 -11.45
C ALA A 38 -2.40 -12.84 -12.04
N LYS A 39 -3.54 -13.50 -11.83
CA LYS A 39 -4.85 -12.98 -12.21
C LYS A 39 -5.23 -11.73 -11.40
N LEU A 40 -4.95 -11.72 -10.10
CA LEU A 40 -5.13 -10.54 -9.25
C LEU A 40 -4.24 -9.38 -9.71
N ALA A 41 -2.98 -9.66 -10.03
CA ALA A 41 -2.05 -8.66 -10.54
C ALA A 41 -2.57 -8.01 -11.83
N ARG A 42 -2.96 -8.80 -12.83
CA ARG A 42 -3.56 -8.27 -14.09
C ARG A 42 -4.81 -7.44 -13.81
N ALA A 43 -5.66 -7.90 -12.88
CA ALA A 43 -6.89 -7.20 -12.52
C ALA A 43 -6.63 -5.84 -11.85
N LEU A 44 -5.49 -5.66 -11.17
CA LEU A 44 -5.15 -4.46 -10.40
C LEU A 44 -4.12 -3.55 -11.08
N ALA A 45 -3.43 -4.00 -12.14
CA ALA A 45 -2.37 -3.23 -12.78
C ALA A 45 -2.81 -1.81 -13.21
N HIS A 46 -4.05 -1.66 -13.67
CA HIS A 46 -4.61 -0.38 -14.11
C HIS A 46 -4.88 0.62 -12.97
N SER A 47 -4.93 0.15 -11.72
CA SER A 47 -5.48 0.94 -10.62
C SER A 47 -4.49 1.90 -9.98
N PHE A 48 -3.19 1.73 -10.19
CA PHE A 48 -2.17 2.58 -9.59
C PHE A 48 -2.11 3.97 -10.23
N LEU A 49 -2.27 5.02 -9.41
CA LEU A 49 -1.98 6.40 -9.78
C LEU A 49 -0.48 6.62 -9.52
N LEU A 50 0.32 6.53 -10.59
CA LEU A 50 1.78 6.43 -10.50
C LEU A 50 2.44 7.63 -9.82
N GLU A 51 1.81 8.79 -9.87
CA GLU A 51 2.22 10.02 -9.20
C GLU A 51 2.23 9.91 -7.67
N ASN A 52 1.45 8.98 -7.11
CA ASN A 52 1.28 8.78 -5.67
C ASN A 52 2.11 7.60 -5.13
N PHE A 53 2.92 6.97 -5.99
CA PHE A 53 3.74 5.84 -5.60
C PHE A 53 5.23 6.13 -5.73
N TYR A 54 5.98 5.46 -4.87
CA TYR A 54 7.44 5.44 -4.81
C TYR A 54 7.93 4.02 -4.95
N ALA A 55 9.11 3.85 -5.53
CA ALA A 55 9.74 2.55 -5.71
C ALA A 55 11.19 2.55 -5.24
N ALA A 56 11.60 1.43 -4.67
CA ALA A 56 13.00 1.05 -4.55
C ALA A 56 13.33 0.17 -5.75
N VAL A 57 14.36 0.53 -6.52
CA VAL A 57 14.71 -0.13 -7.77
C VAL A 57 16.18 -0.51 -7.83
N GLU A 58 16.49 -1.53 -8.60
CA GLU A 58 17.87 -1.91 -8.96
C GLU A 58 17.87 -2.28 -10.44
N GLY A 59 18.46 -1.41 -11.27
CA GLY A 59 18.27 -1.47 -12.73
C GLY A 59 16.78 -1.33 -13.07
N ASP A 60 16.24 -2.28 -13.84
CA ASP A 60 14.82 -2.30 -14.25
C ASP A 60 13.93 -3.12 -13.30
N GLU A 61 14.45 -3.57 -12.15
CA GLU A 61 13.72 -4.37 -11.17
C GLU A 61 13.17 -3.54 -10.02
N ILE A 62 11.88 -3.62 -9.75
CA ILE A 62 11.23 -3.00 -8.59
C ILE A 62 11.31 -3.94 -7.39
N MET A 63 12.00 -3.51 -6.34
CA MET A 63 12.20 -4.28 -5.12
C MET A 63 11.10 -4.03 -4.08
N ALA A 64 10.62 -2.79 -3.98
CA ALA A 64 9.54 -2.40 -3.07
C ALA A 64 8.74 -1.23 -3.64
N ILE A 65 7.50 -1.13 -3.23
CA ILE A 65 6.59 -0.03 -3.56
C ILE A 65 5.94 0.53 -2.29
N ILE A 66 5.70 1.82 -2.27
CA ILE A 66 4.98 2.52 -1.20
C ILE A 66 4.12 3.61 -1.82
N GLY A 67 2.84 3.68 -1.44
CA GLY A 67 2.00 4.83 -1.70
C GLY A 67 2.21 5.90 -0.65
N CYS A 68 2.32 7.17 -1.07
CA CYS A 68 2.34 8.32 -0.18
C CYS A 68 1.55 9.47 -0.79
N THR A 69 0.58 9.99 -0.04
CA THR A 69 -0.33 11.06 -0.50
C THR A 69 -0.96 11.78 0.69
N ASP A 70 -1.47 12.99 0.46
CA ASP A 70 -2.40 13.66 1.37
C ASP A 70 -3.85 13.15 1.27
N LYS A 71 -4.06 12.02 0.56
CA LYS A 71 -5.35 11.40 0.22
C LYS A 71 -6.25 12.15 -0.77
N LYS A 72 -5.74 13.15 -1.45
CA LYS A 72 -6.48 13.88 -2.48
C LYS A 72 -5.62 14.07 -3.74
N PRO A 73 -5.69 13.20 -4.74
CA PRO A 73 -6.53 12.00 -4.92
C PRO A 73 -6.05 10.77 -4.12
N PRO A 74 -6.92 9.75 -3.95
CA PRO A 74 -6.47 8.49 -3.34
C PRO A 74 -5.39 7.83 -4.21
N PRO A 75 -4.49 7.00 -3.65
CA PRO A 75 -3.36 6.44 -4.41
C PRO A 75 -3.78 5.44 -5.50
N MET A 76 -5.01 4.93 -5.43
CA MET A 76 -5.51 3.96 -6.40
C MET A 76 -6.90 4.34 -6.93
N LYS A 77 -7.18 4.00 -8.20
CA LYS A 77 -8.48 4.16 -8.85
C LYS A 77 -8.89 2.86 -9.53
N LEU A 78 -10.02 2.29 -9.15
CA LEU A 78 -10.50 1.01 -9.66
C LEU A 78 -11.44 1.19 -10.84
N ASP A 79 -11.27 0.36 -11.89
CA ASP A 79 -12.21 0.24 -13.00
C ASP A 79 -12.98 -1.09 -12.88
N LYS A 80 -14.31 -0.96 -12.73
CA LYS A 80 -15.22 -2.11 -12.61
C LYS A 80 -15.21 -2.99 -13.86
N LYS A 81 -15.05 -2.41 -15.07
CA LYS A 81 -15.04 -3.16 -16.33
C LYS A 81 -13.79 -4.05 -16.41
N ILE A 82 -12.64 -3.51 -16.02
CA ILE A 82 -11.38 -4.26 -16.00
C ILE A 82 -11.46 -5.38 -14.97
N LEU A 83 -11.90 -5.08 -13.75
CA LEU A 83 -12.04 -6.10 -12.70
C LEU A 83 -13.01 -7.22 -13.11
N THR A 84 -14.13 -6.89 -13.76
CA THR A 84 -15.07 -7.93 -14.24
C THR A 84 -14.52 -8.73 -15.40
N ARG A 85 -13.75 -8.12 -16.30
CA ARG A 85 -13.07 -8.83 -17.37
C ARG A 85 -12.05 -9.84 -16.84
N GLU A 86 -11.20 -9.42 -15.91
CA GLU A 86 -10.10 -10.25 -15.40
C GLU A 86 -10.58 -11.31 -14.39
N LEU A 87 -11.49 -10.97 -13.48
CA LEU A 87 -11.92 -11.86 -12.39
C LEU A 87 -13.22 -12.62 -12.72
N GLY A 88 -13.90 -12.26 -13.81
CA GLY A 88 -15.22 -12.75 -14.18
C GLY A 88 -16.34 -11.89 -13.60
N PHE A 89 -17.51 -11.98 -14.21
CA PHE A 89 -18.63 -11.05 -13.98
C PHE A 89 -19.02 -10.90 -12.49
N PHE A 90 -19.29 -11.99 -11.80
CA PHE A 90 -19.72 -11.95 -10.39
C PHE A 90 -18.58 -11.58 -9.45
N ARG A 91 -17.43 -12.26 -9.56
CA ARG A 91 -16.28 -12.00 -8.69
C ARG A 91 -15.71 -10.61 -8.88
N GLY A 92 -15.64 -10.11 -10.11
CA GLY A 92 -15.15 -8.77 -10.41
C GLY A 92 -16.05 -7.68 -9.82
N ARG A 93 -17.37 -7.86 -9.77
CA ARG A 93 -18.30 -6.92 -9.13
C ARG A 93 -18.13 -6.91 -7.61
N ILE A 94 -17.98 -8.09 -7.00
CA ILE A 94 -17.72 -8.21 -5.55
C ILE A 94 -16.36 -7.59 -5.22
N ALA A 95 -15.32 -7.89 -6.01
CA ALA A 95 -14.01 -7.30 -5.86
C ALA A 95 -14.04 -5.77 -5.99
N PHE A 96 -14.71 -5.24 -7.00
CA PHE A 96 -14.86 -3.78 -7.16
C PHE A 96 -15.48 -3.13 -5.93
N TRP A 97 -16.57 -3.68 -5.40
CA TRP A 97 -17.24 -3.13 -4.22
C TRP A 97 -16.34 -3.22 -2.96
N GLY A 98 -15.76 -4.39 -2.71
CA GLY A 98 -14.90 -4.63 -1.55
C GLY A 98 -13.61 -3.78 -1.58
N LEU A 99 -12.90 -3.81 -2.72
CA LEU A 99 -11.65 -3.05 -2.87
C LEU A 99 -11.90 -1.54 -2.89
N SER A 100 -13.01 -1.07 -3.48
CA SER A 100 -13.36 0.36 -3.42
C SER A 100 -13.51 0.84 -1.98
N LYS A 101 -14.09 0.03 -1.10
CA LYS A 101 -14.26 0.39 0.31
C LYS A 101 -12.92 0.48 1.05
N PHE A 102 -12.00 -0.45 0.78
CA PHE A 102 -10.73 -0.54 1.53
C PHE A 102 -9.59 0.26 0.91
N MET A 103 -9.55 0.43 -0.41
CA MET A 103 -8.41 1.02 -1.11
C MET A 103 -8.67 2.44 -1.61
N VAL A 104 -9.93 2.77 -1.91
CA VAL A 104 -10.28 4.07 -2.51
C VAL A 104 -11.01 4.96 -1.50
N ASN A 105 -11.99 4.40 -0.80
CA ASN A 105 -12.86 5.14 0.13
C ASN A 105 -12.53 4.87 1.60
N HIS A 106 -11.30 4.41 1.88
CA HIS A 106 -10.86 4.20 3.25
C HIS A 106 -10.87 5.53 4.04
N LYS A 107 -11.46 5.49 5.23
CA LYS A 107 -11.49 6.65 6.13
C LYS A 107 -10.71 6.32 7.40
N TYR A 108 -9.82 7.20 7.78
CA TYR A 108 -9.18 7.13 9.09
C TYR A 108 -10.20 7.40 10.21
N PRO A 109 -10.03 6.81 11.40
CA PRO A 109 -10.87 7.09 12.57
C PRO A 109 -10.51 8.42 13.27
N PHE A 110 -9.71 9.25 12.62
CA PHE A 110 -9.28 10.57 13.06
C PHE A 110 -9.26 11.54 11.87
N GLU A 111 -9.22 12.83 12.18
CA GLU A 111 -9.09 13.87 11.17
C GLU A 111 -7.64 13.95 10.67
N MET A 112 -7.45 13.93 9.36
CA MET A 112 -6.18 14.19 8.72
C MET A 112 -5.92 15.70 8.70
N LEU A 113 -4.86 16.14 9.36
CA LEU A 113 -4.46 17.54 9.34
C LEU A 113 -3.90 17.93 7.96
N PRO A 114 -3.98 19.22 7.58
CA PRO A 114 -3.19 19.71 6.45
C PRO A 114 -1.72 19.36 6.65
N GLN A 115 -1.01 19.03 5.56
CA GLN A 115 0.39 18.62 5.61
C GLN A 115 0.66 17.27 6.32
N THR A 116 -0.36 16.42 6.46
CA THR A 116 -0.15 15.03 6.89
C THR A 116 -0.03 14.10 5.67
N GLY A 117 1.10 13.42 5.55
CA GLY A 117 1.34 12.37 4.56
C GLY A 117 0.78 11.02 5.02
N SER A 118 -0.05 10.38 4.19
CA SER A 118 -0.53 9.03 4.41
C SER A 118 0.41 8.02 3.73
N ILE A 119 1.04 7.15 4.50
CA ILE A 119 1.83 6.02 4.00
C ILE A 119 0.90 4.82 3.79
N GLU A 120 0.79 4.37 2.57
CA GLU A 120 -0.16 3.32 2.17
C GLU A 120 0.52 2.25 1.31
N PHE A 121 -0.04 1.04 1.33
CA PHE A 121 0.35 -0.04 0.42
C PHE A 121 1.84 -0.37 0.41
N VAL A 122 2.47 -0.40 1.58
CA VAL A 122 3.88 -0.81 1.73
C VAL A 122 4.03 -2.27 1.36
N ALA A 123 4.72 -2.56 0.29
CA ALA A 123 4.96 -3.92 -0.18
C ALA A 123 6.38 -4.10 -0.71
N THR A 124 6.99 -5.24 -0.40
CA THR A 124 8.33 -5.63 -0.87
C THR A 124 8.20 -6.93 -1.66
N ALA A 125 8.80 -6.99 -2.84
CA ALA A 125 8.90 -8.20 -3.63
C ALA A 125 9.50 -9.34 -2.80
N SER A 126 8.93 -10.55 -2.91
CA SER A 126 9.30 -11.68 -2.04
C SER A 126 10.81 -12.00 -2.06
N ALA A 127 11.46 -11.90 -3.23
CA ALA A 127 12.89 -12.11 -3.40
C ALA A 127 13.77 -11.04 -2.70
N HIS A 128 13.19 -9.90 -2.34
CA HIS A 128 13.90 -8.74 -1.77
C HIS A 128 13.50 -8.43 -0.32
N ARG A 129 12.67 -9.26 0.31
CA ARG A 129 12.32 -9.11 1.73
C ARG A 129 13.55 -9.25 2.63
N GLY A 130 13.59 -8.48 3.72
CA GLY A 130 14.70 -8.49 4.67
C GLY A 130 15.96 -7.74 4.20
N LYS A 131 15.99 -7.20 2.96
CA LYS A 131 17.14 -6.48 2.39
C LYS A 131 17.10 -4.96 2.60
N GLY A 132 16.16 -4.45 3.40
CA GLY A 132 16.07 -3.02 3.74
C GLY A 132 15.35 -2.15 2.71
N ALA A 133 14.84 -2.69 1.59
CA ALA A 133 14.22 -1.92 0.52
C ALA A 133 13.05 -1.03 1.01
N ALA A 134 12.10 -1.58 1.77
CA ALA A 134 11.00 -0.80 2.34
C ALA A 134 11.48 0.23 3.38
N GLN A 135 12.50 -0.10 4.20
CA GLN A 135 13.06 0.83 5.17
C GLN A 135 13.70 2.04 4.50
N GLY A 136 14.56 1.80 3.49
CA GLY A 136 15.21 2.88 2.74
C GLY A 136 14.20 3.73 1.97
N LEU A 137 13.19 3.10 1.36
CA LEU A 137 12.15 3.81 0.63
C LEU A 137 11.28 4.69 1.54
N LEU A 138 10.94 4.22 2.75
CA LEU A 138 10.24 5.04 3.75
C LEU A 138 11.09 6.24 4.18
N ALA A 139 12.39 6.03 4.45
CA ALA A 139 13.30 7.12 4.79
C ALA A 139 13.36 8.17 3.67
N TYR A 140 13.54 7.72 2.43
CA TYR A 140 13.55 8.59 1.25
C TYR A 140 12.26 9.43 1.12
N ILE A 141 11.08 8.83 1.29
CA ILE A 141 9.79 9.54 1.24
C ILE A 141 9.75 10.62 2.33
N MET A 142 10.13 10.29 3.55
CA MET A 142 10.10 11.21 4.68
C MET A 142 11.12 12.37 4.57
N GLU A 143 12.16 12.21 3.76
CA GLU A 143 13.15 13.26 3.47
C GLU A 143 12.75 14.12 2.26
N SER A 144 12.06 13.53 1.27
CA SER A 144 11.77 14.18 -0.02
C SER A 144 10.40 14.85 -0.10
N GLU A 145 9.42 14.42 0.70
CA GLU A 145 8.07 14.97 0.66
C GLU A 145 7.86 16.02 1.77
N PRO A 146 7.13 17.11 1.47
CA PRO A 146 7.01 18.27 2.36
C PRO A 146 5.88 18.11 3.39
N PHE A 147 5.72 16.93 3.99
CA PHE A 147 4.73 16.71 5.04
C PHE A 147 5.32 16.99 6.43
N ASP A 148 4.53 17.59 7.30
CA ASP A 148 4.92 17.86 8.70
C ASP A 148 4.74 16.63 9.60
N GLU A 149 3.86 15.71 9.19
CA GLU A 149 3.55 14.47 9.91
C GLU A 149 3.27 13.34 8.90
N TYR A 150 3.64 12.13 9.25
CA TYR A 150 3.29 10.93 8.50
C TYR A 150 2.42 10.00 9.34
N VAL A 151 1.37 9.45 8.73
CA VAL A 151 0.49 8.47 9.36
C VAL A 151 0.42 7.20 8.51
N LEU A 152 0.19 6.07 9.16
CA LEU A 152 -0.06 4.79 8.50
C LEU A 152 -1.03 3.93 9.31
N GLU A 153 -1.61 2.95 8.63
CA GLU A 153 -2.40 1.88 9.23
C GLU A 153 -1.70 0.54 9.04
N VAL A 154 -1.68 -0.28 10.07
CA VAL A 154 -1.16 -1.65 10.03
C VAL A 154 -2.05 -2.57 10.87
N ILE A 155 -2.20 -3.83 10.49
CA ILE A 155 -2.91 -4.82 11.31
C ILE A 155 -2.00 -5.33 12.44
N ASP A 156 -2.57 -5.59 13.62
CA ASP A 156 -1.85 -5.99 14.83
C ASP A 156 -1.03 -7.27 14.68
N THR A 157 -1.39 -8.14 13.74
CA THR A 157 -0.67 -9.38 13.44
C THR A 157 0.55 -9.18 12.53
N ASN A 158 0.69 -8.02 11.88
CA ASN A 158 1.86 -7.72 11.02
C ASN A 158 3.03 -7.17 11.84
N THR A 159 3.52 -7.98 12.78
CA THR A 159 4.60 -7.59 13.70
C THR A 159 5.91 -7.19 13.00
N PRO A 160 6.30 -7.78 11.85
CA PRO A 160 7.48 -7.29 11.12
C PRO A 160 7.33 -5.85 10.62
N ALA A 161 6.16 -5.47 10.11
CA ALA A 161 5.89 -4.10 9.65
C ALA A 161 5.85 -3.13 10.84
N ILE A 162 5.18 -3.48 11.94
CA ILE A 162 5.14 -2.66 13.16
C ILE A 162 6.57 -2.35 13.64
N ARG A 163 7.44 -3.36 13.77
CA ARG A 163 8.84 -3.18 14.17
C ARG A 163 9.63 -2.29 13.20
N LEU A 164 9.36 -2.40 11.90
CA LEU A 164 9.97 -1.52 10.90
C LEU A 164 9.55 -0.06 11.13
N TYR A 165 8.26 0.18 11.35
CA TYR A 165 7.74 1.52 11.58
C TYR A 165 8.24 2.11 12.90
N GLU A 166 8.26 1.34 13.99
CA GLU A 166 8.83 1.74 15.29
C GLU A 166 10.31 2.13 15.16
N LYS A 167 11.11 1.33 14.43
CA LYS A 167 12.52 1.63 14.15
C LYS A 167 12.70 2.94 13.39
N LEU A 168 11.73 3.32 12.56
CA LEU A 168 11.70 4.59 11.83
C LEU A 168 11.07 5.74 12.63
N GLY A 169 10.74 5.52 13.91
CA GLY A 169 10.23 6.54 14.81
C GLY A 169 8.72 6.74 14.79
N PHE A 170 7.97 5.89 14.08
CA PHE A 170 6.52 5.88 14.20
C PHE A 170 6.08 5.36 15.57
N LYS A 171 5.03 5.96 16.12
CA LYS A 171 4.43 5.56 17.39
C LYS A 171 2.94 5.30 17.20
N GLU A 172 2.45 4.23 17.82
CA GLU A 172 1.01 3.99 17.88
C GLU A 172 0.32 5.12 18.64
N PHE A 173 -0.80 5.61 18.11
CA PHE A 173 -1.60 6.67 18.75
C PHE A 173 -3.10 6.33 18.78
N ILE A 174 -3.59 5.48 17.88
CA ILE A 174 -4.97 4.98 17.89
C ILE A 174 -4.96 3.50 17.53
N ARG A 175 -5.91 2.76 18.10
CA ARG A 175 -6.19 1.37 17.79
C ARG A 175 -7.69 1.16 17.70
N THR A 176 -8.16 0.54 16.61
CA THR A 176 -9.58 0.22 16.42
C THR A 176 -9.78 -1.28 16.21
N LYS A 177 -10.91 -1.81 16.70
CA LYS A 177 -11.22 -3.22 16.51
C LYS A 177 -11.50 -3.56 15.05
N SER A 178 -11.06 -4.74 14.63
CA SER A 178 -11.43 -5.30 13.34
C SER A 178 -12.95 -5.40 13.23
N PRO A 179 -13.55 -5.02 12.08
CA PRO A 179 -15.00 -5.13 11.87
C PRO A 179 -15.47 -6.57 11.74
N SER A 180 -14.56 -7.55 11.61
CA SER A 180 -14.89 -8.95 11.42
C SER A 180 -14.00 -9.85 12.27
N LYS A 181 -14.59 -10.78 13.02
CA LYS A 181 -13.89 -11.83 13.74
C LYS A 181 -13.15 -12.81 12.81
N HIS A 182 -13.49 -12.82 11.52
CA HIS A 182 -12.89 -13.71 10.50
C HIS A 182 -11.81 -13.01 9.68
N ALA A 183 -11.42 -11.78 10.05
CA ALA A 183 -10.41 -11.02 9.31
C ALA A 183 -8.97 -11.57 9.48
N GLY A 184 -8.74 -12.44 10.47
CA GLY A 184 -7.41 -12.97 10.78
C GLY A 184 -6.53 -12.01 11.61
N PHE A 185 -7.10 -10.92 12.09
CA PHE A 185 -6.48 -9.94 12.99
C PHE A 185 -7.54 -9.32 13.91
N ASN A 186 -7.13 -8.74 15.03
CA ASN A 186 -8.04 -8.19 16.02
C ASN A 186 -8.17 -6.67 15.95
N PHE A 187 -7.08 -5.98 15.57
CA PHE A 187 -7.03 -4.53 15.57
C PHE A 187 -6.35 -3.96 14.33
N PHE A 188 -6.85 -2.81 13.88
CA PHE A 188 -6.08 -1.87 13.11
C PHE A 188 -5.30 -0.97 14.07
N VAL A 189 -4.01 -0.88 13.86
CA VAL A 189 -3.07 -0.02 14.62
C VAL A 189 -2.72 1.16 13.74
N TYR A 190 -2.99 2.36 14.21
CA TYR A 190 -2.64 3.59 13.53
C TYR A 190 -1.38 4.15 14.17
N MET A 191 -0.38 4.36 13.36
CA MET A 191 0.91 4.89 13.82
C MET A 191 1.20 6.22 13.14
N LYS A 192 1.88 7.12 13.86
CA LYS A 192 2.31 8.41 13.34
C LYS A 192 3.74 8.73 13.69
N ARG A 193 4.34 9.58 12.88
CA ARG A 193 5.66 10.17 13.07
C ARG A 193 5.64 11.61 12.61
N ASP A 194 6.13 12.53 13.46
CA ASP A 194 6.39 13.91 13.08
C ASP A 194 7.61 13.95 12.14
N ALA A 195 7.58 14.82 11.13
CA ALA A 195 8.73 15.04 10.28
C ALA A 195 9.88 15.63 11.13
N GLN A 196 11.09 15.19 10.89
CA GLN A 196 12.25 15.84 11.49
C GLN A 196 12.49 17.15 10.72
N LYS A 197 12.28 18.27 11.41
CA LYS A 197 12.62 19.61 10.90
C LYS A 197 14.12 19.83 10.97
#